data_f8096b8c9ff75e159df7814a80f3356e
#
_entry.id   f8096b8c9ff75e159df7814a80f3356e
#
_cell.length_a   1.000
_cell.length_b   1.000
_cell.length_c   1.000
_cell.angle_alpha   90.00
_cell.angle_beta   90.00
_cell.angle_gamma   90.00
#
_symmetry.space_group_name_H-M   'P 1'
#
loop_
_entity.id
_entity.type
_entity.pdbx_description
1 polymer ?
#
loop_
_entity_poly.entity_id
_entity_poly.type
_entity_poly.pdbx_seq_one_letter_code
_entity_poly.pdbx_strand_id
1 'polypeptide(L)'
;GQIYKDRVTAIDNCKEELEEAPDCCSKQLMDATELSFPDDSFDNVTFFYTLMYMTAEEQQKSICEAARVLRVGKQMYIWDCDIRSAYPEPFMIALDIRGGNNKLHTTYGIVKKDTQSSDSVVRLLESAGLKIESLQAKDGQFHIQCRKD
;
A
#
# COMPACT_ATOMS: atom_id res chain seq x y z
N GLY A 1 1.09 9.35 -10.64
CA GLY A 1 1.80 9.33 -11.93
C GLY A 1 1.58 10.58 -12.78
N GLN A 2 0.34 10.95 -13.09
CA GLN A 2 0.04 12.05 -14.06
C GLN A 2 0.68 13.41 -13.71
N ILE A 3 0.80 13.74 -12.43
CA ILE A 3 1.38 15.02 -11.97
C ILE A 3 2.91 14.93 -11.88
N TYR A 4 3.43 13.84 -11.35
CA TYR A 4 4.85 13.69 -11.01
C TYR A 4 5.67 12.88 -12.02
N LYS A 5 5.00 12.22 -12.97
CA LYS A 5 5.59 11.49 -14.13
C LYS A 5 6.77 10.58 -13.74
N ASP A 6 7.93 10.88 -14.27
CA ASP A 6 9.20 10.17 -14.09
C ASP A 6 9.75 10.16 -12.65
N ARG A 7 9.18 10.99 -11.77
CA ARG A 7 9.48 10.95 -10.33
C ARG A 7 8.69 9.90 -9.55
N VAL A 8 7.81 9.16 -10.22
CA VAL A 8 7.02 8.08 -9.62
C VAL A 8 7.44 6.76 -10.23
N THR A 9 7.70 5.79 -9.39
CA THR A 9 7.87 4.39 -9.77
C THR A 9 6.71 3.58 -9.21
N ALA A 10 5.92 2.97 -10.09
CA ALA A 10 4.90 2.01 -9.72
C ALA A 10 5.51 0.60 -9.79
N ILE A 11 5.24 -0.21 -8.79
CA ILE A 11 5.62 -1.62 -8.77
C ILE A 11 4.39 -2.49 -8.61
N ASP A 12 4.39 -3.63 -9.22
CA ASP A 12 3.42 -4.70 -9.03
C ASP A 12 4.10 -6.05 -9.33
N ASN A 13 3.64 -7.13 -8.73
CA ASN A 13 4.09 -8.49 -9.04
C ASN A 13 3.22 -9.15 -10.13
N CYS A 14 2.14 -8.50 -10.56
CA CYS A 14 1.29 -8.90 -11.68
C CYS A 14 1.62 -8.05 -12.92
N LYS A 15 2.12 -8.70 -13.95
CA LYS A 15 2.51 -8.04 -15.20
C LYS A 15 1.30 -7.42 -15.90
N GLU A 16 0.17 -8.10 -15.87
CA GLU A 16 -1.07 -7.67 -16.50
C GLU A 16 -1.57 -6.36 -15.89
N GLU A 17 -1.54 -6.21 -14.58
CA GLU A 17 -1.93 -4.98 -13.86
C GLU A 17 -1.02 -3.80 -14.24
N LEU A 18 0.29 -4.05 -14.40
CA LEU A 18 1.21 -3.02 -14.86
C LEU A 18 0.97 -2.63 -16.32
N GLU A 19 0.62 -3.58 -17.20
CA GLU A 19 0.35 -3.31 -18.61
C GLU A 19 -0.95 -2.49 -18.77
N GLU A 20 -1.98 -2.77 -17.97
CA GLU A 20 -3.25 -2.03 -17.97
C GLU A 20 -3.15 -0.64 -17.32
N ALA A 21 -2.20 -0.44 -16.41
CA ALA A 21 -1.99 0.85 -15.77
C ALA A 21 -1.58 1.94 -16.80
N PRO A 22 -2.06 3.20 -16.66
CA PRO A 22 -1.70 4.29 -17.57
C PRO A 22 -0.18 4.53 -17.65
N ASP A 23 0.32 4.88 -18.84
CA ASP A 23 1.73 5.21 -19.08
C ASP A 23 2.07 6.63 -18.59
N CYS A 24 1.97 6.84 -17.30
CA CYS A 24 2.17 8.14 -16.67
C CYS A 24 3.31 8.16 -15.63
N CYS A 25 4.03 7.05 -15.47
CA CYS A 25 5.14 6.91 -14.52
C CYS A 25 6.04 5.72 -14.93
N SER A 26 7.18 5.56 -14.27
CA SER A 26 8.00 4.35 -14.40
C SER A 26 7.25 3.15 -13.82
N LYS A 27 7.24 2.02 -14.52
CA LYS A 27 6.60 0.77 -14.09
C LYS A 27 7.64 -0.33 -13.99
N GLN A 28 7.63 -1.09 -12.91
CA GLN A 28 8.57 -2.20 -12.71
C GLN A 28 7.84 -3.42 -12.15
N LEU A 29 8.02 -4.56 -12.83
CA LEU A 29 7.57 -5.85 -12.32
C LEU A 29 8.46 -6.23 -11.14
N MET A 30 7.92 -6.25 -9.93
CA MET A 30 8.71 -6.41 -8.71
C MET A 30 7.82 -6.89 -7.56
N ASP A 31 8.37 -7.75 -6.72
CA ASP A 31 7.74 -8.16 -5.46
C ASP A 31 8.05 -7.12 -4.37
N ALA A 32 7.00 -6.63 -3.70
CA ALA A 32 7.14 -5.66 -2.62
C ALA A 32 7.85 -6.23 -1.38
N THR A 33 7.95 -7.56 -1.26
CA THR A 33 8.67 -8.23 -0.17
C THR A 33 10.19 -8.30 -0.39
N GLU A 34 10.67 -7.95 -1.61
CA GLU A 34 12.08 -7.97 -1.99
C GLU A 34 12.38 -6.87 -3.03
N LEU A 35 12.52 -5.63 -2.56
CA LEU A 35 12.71 -4.47 -3.42
C LEU A 35 14.16 -4.37 -3.91
N SER A 36 14.35 -4.28 -5.23
CA SER A 36 15.67 -4.11 -5.86
C SER A 36 16.22 -2.68 -5.78
N PHE A 37 15.59 -1.80 -5.01
CA PHE A 37 16.06 -0.43 -4.81
C PHE A 37 17.09 -0.35 -3.67
N PRO A 38 18.07 0.59 -3.75
CA PRO A 38 18.96 0.87 -2.64
C PRO A 38 18.22 1.42 -1.41
N ASP A 39 18.89 1.32 -0.24
CA ASP A 39 18.41 1.98 0.97
C ASP A 39 18.28 3.49 0.73
N ASP A 40 17.34 4.13 1.41
CA ASP A 40 17.14 5.58 1.40
C ASP A 40 17.03 6.20 -0.01
N SER A 41 16.33 5.52 -0.94
CA SER A 41 16.18 5.96 -2.34
C SER A 41 14.95 6.81 -2.60
N PHE A 42 13.92 6.74 -1.74
CA PHE A 42 12.66 7.42 -1.97
C PHE A 42 12.33 8.47 -0.91
N ASP A 43 11.72 9.58 -1.32
CA ASP A 43 11.18 10.60 -0.43
C ASP A 43 9.79 10.24 0.08
N ASN A 44 9.04 9.42 -0.65
CA ASN A 44 7.73 8.94 -0.25
C ASN A 44 7.52 7.50 -0.73
N VAL A 45 6.88 6.70 0.09
CA VAL A 45 6.40 5.36 -0.27
C VAL A 45 4.90 5.28 -0.02
N THR A 46 4.18 4.59 -0.88
CA THR A 46 2.72 4.48 -0.78
C THR A 46 2.29 3.05 -1.01
N PHE A 47 1.44 2.54 -0.10
CA PHE A 47 0.61 1.36 -0.30
C PHE A 47 -0.82 1.82 -0.56
N PHE A 48 -1.39 1.38 -1.67
CA PHE A 48 -2.75 1.72 -2.03
C PHE A 48 -3.56 0.45 -2.29
N TYR A 49 -4.33 0.02 -1.28
CA TYR A 49 -5.09 -1.23 -1.28
C TYR A 49 -4.28 -2.45 -1.70
N THR A 50 -3.06 -2.54 -1.16
CA THR A 50 -2.07 -3.57 -1.49
C THR A 50 -1.93 -4.59 -0.38
N LEU A 51 -1.89 -4.13 0.90
CA LEU A 51 -1.67 -5.01 2.05
C LEU A 51 -2.80 -6.03 2.22
N MET A 52 -4.01 -5.68 1.77
CA MET A 52 -5.17 -6.58 1.82
C MET A 52 -4.95 -7.90 1.07
N TYR A 53 -4.08 -7.92 0.06
CA TYR A 53 -3.77 -9.12 -0.73
C TYR A 53 -2.67 -9.99 -0.13
N MET A 54 -1.92 -9.47 0.84
CA MET A 54 -0.75 -10.09 1.42
C MET A 54 -1.09 -10.92 2.67
N THR A 55 -0.40 -12.02 2.89
CA THR A 55 -0.36 -12.71 4.18
C THR A 55 0.30 -11.82 5.24
N ALA A 56 0.13 -12.14 6.51
CA ALA A 56 0.76 -11.39 7.61
C ALA A 56 2.30 -11.36 7.49
N GLU A 57 2.92 -12.44 7.01
CA GLU A 57 4.37 -12.50 6.77
C GLU A 57 4.80 -11.59 5.61
N GLU A 58 4.06 -11.60 4.50
CA GLU A 58 4.33 -10.72 3.37
C GLU A 58 4.12 -9.25 3.72
N GLN A 59 3.10 -8.91 4.52
CA GLN A 59 2.88 -7.56 5.04
C GLN A 59 4.09 -7.08 5.86
N GLN A 60 4.59 -7.92 6.77
CA GLN A 60 5.77 -7.59 7.57
C GLN A 60 7.00 -7.34 6.70
N LYS A 61 7.27 -8.22 5.74
CA LYS A 61 8.42 -8.09 4.82
C LYS A 61 8.30 -6.85 3.95
N SER A 62 7.15 -6.62 3.32
CA SER A 62 6.95 -5.48 2.42
C SER A 62 7.03 -4.13 3.16
N ILE A 63 6.53 -4.05 4.39
CA ILE A 63 6.66 -2.86 5.23
C ILE A 63 8.12 -2.63 5.62
N CYS A 64 8.88 -3.67 5.98
CA CYS A 64 10.32 -3.55 6.28
C CYS A 64 11.11 -3.07 5.04
N GLU A 65 10.84 -3.61 3.86
CA GLU A 65 11.48 -3.19 2.61
C GLU A 65 11.11 -1.74 2.26
N ALA A 66 9.84 -1.37 2.40
CA ALA A 66 9.38 -0.01 2.20
C ALA A 66 10.05 0.98 3.17
N ALA A 67 10.21 0.59 4.45
CA ALA A 67 10.95 1.38 5.44
C ALA A 67 12.44 1.48 5.10
N ARG A 68 13.05 0.41 4.56
CA ARG A 68 14.46 0.40 4.13
C ARG A 68 14.71 1.41 3.01
N VAL A 69 13.88 1.39 1.97
CA VAL A 69 14.05 2.27 0.80
C VAL A 69 13.58 3.71 1.04
N LEU A 70 12.78 3.96 2.07
CA LEU A 70 12.35 5.30 2.47
C LEU A 70 13.50 6.04 3.16
N ARG A 71 13.79 7.28 2.78
CA ARG A 71 14.79 8.13 3.44
C ARG A 71 14.37 8.52 4.84
N VAL A 72 15.35 8.69 5.72
CA VAL A 72 15.15 9.23 7.08
C VAL A 72 14.47 10.60 7.01
N GLY A 73 13.51 10.84 7.89
CA GLY A 73 12.69 12.06 7.95
C GLY A 73 11.58 12.12 6.90
N LYS A 74 11.41 11.10 6.08
CA LYS A 74 10.43 11.06 4.99
C LYS A 74 9.22 10.19 5.33
N GLN A 75 8.18 10.24 4.49
CA GLN A 75 6.84 9.77 4.84
C GLN A 75 6.42 8.55 4.02
N MET A 76 5.70 7.65 4.70
CA MET A 76 4.97 6.56 4.08
C MET A 76 3.47 6.77 4.28
N TYR A 77 2.71 6.44 3.24
CA TYR A 77 1.25 6.57 3.23
C TYR A 77 0.62 5.23 2.92
N ILE A 78 -0.40 4.85 3.68
CA ILE A 78 -1.13 3.61 3.48
C ILE A 78 -2.61 3.91 3.40
N TRP A 79 -3.24 3.52 2.31
CA TRP A 79 -4.68 3.42 2.15
C TRP A 79 -5.05 1.94 2.05
N ASP A 80 -5.86 1.45 2.95
CA ASP A 80 -6.30 0.06 2.95
C ASP A 80 -7.61 -0.10 3.75
N CYS A 81 -8.05 -1.32 4.01
CA CYS A 81 -9.30 -1.59 4.69
C CYS A 81 -9.17 -2.65 5.79
N ASP A 82 -10.11 -2.60 6.75
CA ASP A 82 -10.29 -3.65 7.72
C ASP A 82 -10.92 -4.88 7.04
N ILE A 83 -10.29 -6.03 7.22
CA ILE A 83 -10.78 -7.32 6.71
C ILE A 83 -11.20 -8.16 7.90
N ARG A 84 -12.48 -8.40 7.99
CA ARG A 84 -13.06 -9.39 8.88
C ARG A 84 -13.23 -10.65 8.05
N SER A 85 -12.35 -11.63 8.25
CA SER A 85 -12.37 -12.85 7.46
C SER A 85 -13.71 -13.58 7.61
N ALA A 86 -14.34 -13.84 6.49
CA ALA A 86 -15.51 -14.73 6.38
C ALA A 86 -15.17 -15.98 5.55
N TYR A 87 -13.89 -16.38 5.55
CA TYR A 87 -13.41 -17.52 4.77
C TYR A 87 -14.36 -18.73 4.85
N PRO A 88 -14.76 -19.37 3.73
CA PRO A 88 -14.24 -19.17 2.36
C PRO A 88 -14.94 -18.07 1.54
N GLU A 89 -15.84 -17.30 2.12
CA GLU A 89 -16.52 -16.23 1.41
C GLU A 89 -15.58 -15.06 1.11
N PRO A 90 -15.67 -14.46 -0.09
CA PRO A 90 -14.83 -13.33 -0.44
C PRO A 90 -15.24 -12.08 0.36
N PHE A 91 -14.25 -11.36 0.85
CA PHE A 91 -14.42 -9.99 1.30
C PHE A 91 -14.43 -9.07 0.08
N MET A 92 -15.45 -8.20 -0.02
CA MET A 92 -15.62 -7.27 -1.13
C MET A 92 -15.59 -5.84 -0.64
N ILE A 93 -14.86 -4.98 -1.33
CA ILE A 93 -14.85 -3.54 -1.08
C ILE A 93 -15.07 -2.78 -2.38
N ALA A 94 -15.94 -1.76 -2.33
CA ALA A 94 -16.17 -0.83 -3.43
C ALA A 94 -15.53 0.53 -3.08
N LEU A 95 -14.79 1.10 -4.02
CA LEU A 95 -14.11 2.37 -3.88
C LEU A 95 -14.60 3.39 -4.90
N ASP A 96 -14.90 4.59 -4.40
CA ASP A 96 -15.10 5.78 -5.20
C ASP A 96 -13.90 6.70 -5.07
N ILE A 97 -12.98 6.63 -6.01
CA ILE A 97 -11.76 7.43 -6.01
C ILE A 97 -12.02 8.74 -6.76
N ARG A 98 -11.71 9.86 -6.14
CA ARG A 98 -11.83 11.19 -6.74
C ARG A 98 -10.45 11.82 -6.86
N GLY A 99 -10.05 12.16 -8.08
CA GLY A 99 -8.79 12.84 -8.37
C GLY A 99 -9.02 13.99 -9.35
N GLY A 100 -8.97 15.24 -8.88
CA GLY A 100 -9.31 16.40 -9.70
C GLY A 100 -10.75 16.30 -10.23
N ASN A 101 -10.93 16.36 -11.54
CA ASN A 101 -12.26 16.22 -12.21
C ASN A 101 -12.64 14.76 -12.51
N ASN A 102 -11.79 13.80 -12.21
CA ASN A 102 -12.00 12.40 -12.52
C ASN A 102 -12.63 11.68 -11.31
N LYS A 103 -13.61 10.82 -11.61
CA LYS A 103 -14.15 9.83 -10.68
C LYS A 103 -13.86 8.45 -11.24
N LEU A 104 -13.32 7.58 -10.41
CA LEU A 104 -13.15 6.17 -10.71
C LEU A 104 -13.94 5.37 -9.67
N HIS A 105 -14.82 4.50 -10.13
CA HIS A 105 -15.47 3.49 -9.31
C HIS A 105 -14.79 2.16 -9.59
N THR A 106 -14.31 1.49 -8.55
CA THR A 106 -13.70 0.16 -8.66
C THR A 106 -14.10 -0.72 -7.49
N THR A 107 -14.04 -2.03 -7.69
CA THR A 107 -14.32 -3.02 -6.66
C THR A 107 -13.14 -3.97 -6.55
N TYR A 108 -12.77 -4.31 -5.32
CA TYR A 108 -11.79 -5.35 -5.02
C TYR A 108 -12.46 -6.48 -4.26
N GLY A 109 -12.06 -7.70 -4.56
CA GLY A 109 -12.51 -8.90 -3.87
C GLY A 109 -11.33 -9.79 -3.52
N ILE A 110 -11.27 -10.22 -2.27
CA ILE A 110 -10.22 -11.12 -1.80
C ILE A 110 -10.82 -12.26 -0.98
N VAL A 111 -10.19 -13.43 -1.06
CA VAL A 111 -10.44 -14.55 -0.17
C VAL A 111 -9.24 -14.69 0.75
N LYS A 112 -9.39 -14.35 2.02
CA LYS A 112 -8.31 -14.30 3.00
C LYS A 112 -8.71 -15.02 4.28
N LYS A 113 -7.81 -15.85 4.82
CA LYS A 113 -8.01 -16.52 6.12
C LYS A 113 -7.70 -15.60 7.29
N ASP A 114 -6.71 -14.74 7.12
CA ASP A 114 -6.25 -13.82 8.16
C ASP A 114 -7.12 -12.56 8.18
N THR A 115 -7.30 -12.02 9.38
CA THR A 115 -7.91 -10.71 9.54
C THR A 115 -6.87 -9.61 9.36
N GLN A 116 -7.33 -8.43 8.92
CA GLN A 116 -6.53 -7.21 8.87
C GLN A 116 -7.30 -6.09 9.57
N SER A 117 -6.61 -5.25 10.31
CA SER A 117 -7.19 -4.03 10.87
C SER A 117 -6.16 -2.90 10.84
N SER A 118 -6.63 -1.66 10.92
CA SER A 118 -5.76 -0.49 11.08
C SER A 118 -4.77 -0.67 12.24
N ASP A 119 -5.22 -1.21 13.39
CA ASP A 119 -4.34 -1.48 14.53
C ASP A 119 -3.27 -2.54 14.24
N SER A 120 -3.60 -3.58 13.46
CA SER A 120 -2.61 -4.59 13.07
C SER A 120 -1.54 -4.00 12.17
N VAL A 121 -1.92 -3.14 11.22
CA VAL A 121 -0.99 -2.46 10.32
C VAL A 121 -0.13 -1.44 11.08
N VAL A 122 -0.71 -0.68 12.02
CA VAL A 122 0.05 0.24 12.90
C VAL A 122 1.16 -0.52 13.63
N ARG A 123 0.87 -1.67 14.25
CA ARG A 123 1.90 -2.48 14.93
C ARG A 123 3.02 -2.92 14.00
N LEU A 124 2.72 -3.29 12.75
CA LEU A 124 3.74 -3.65 11.76
C LEU A 124 4.63 -2.45 11.41
N LEU A 125 4.05 -1.27 11.21
CA LEU A 125 4.78 -0.04 10.92
C LEU A 125 5.71 0.35 12.08
N GLU A 126 5.22 0.33 13.31
CA GLU A 126 6.02 0.62 14.51
C GLU A 126 7.15 -0.40 14.69
N SER A 127 6.89 -1.68 14.42
CA SER A 127 7.93 -2.72 14.47
C SER A 127 9.02 -2.55 13.42
N ALA A 128 8.71 -1.88 12.30
CA ALA A 128 9.66 -1.52 11.25
C ALA A 128 10.39 -0.18 11.51
N GLY A 129 10.21 0.43 12.70
CA GLY A 129 10.86 1.68 13.10
C GLY A 129 10.19 2.93 12.54
N LEU A 130 8.93 2.84 12.12
CA LEU A 130 8.19 3.98 11.60
C LEU A 130 7.32 4.59 12.71
N LYS A 131 7.29 5.91 12.76
CA LYS A 131 6.49 6.68 13.71
C LYS A 131 5.16 7.09 13.08
N ILE A 132 4.04 6.71 13.70
CA ILE A 132 2.72 7.10 13.22
C ILE A 132 2.49 8.60 13.48
N GLU A 133 2.13 9.33 12.43
CA GLU A 133 1.79 10.77 12.49
C GLU A 133 0.28 10.98 12.46
N SER A 134 -0.45 10.19 11.68
CA SER A 134 -1.91 10.23 11.66
C SER A 134 -2.52 8.88 11.29
N LEU A 135 -3.68 8.61 11.87
CA LEU A 135 -4.57 7.50 11.51
C LEU A 135 -5.98 8.05 11.36
N GLN A 136 -6.57 7.83 10.21
CA GLN A 136 -7.98 8.09 9.94
C GLN A 136 -8.64 6.78 9.54
N ALA A 137 -9.70 6.39 10.24
CA ALA A 137 -10.48 5.19 9.93
C ALA A 137 -11.96 5.55 9.84
N LYS A 138 -12.61 5.11 8.78
CA LYS A 138 -14.02 5.33 8.54
C LYS A 138 -14.60 4.24 7.63
N ASP A 139 -15.76 3.72 7.99
CA ASP A 139 -16.52 2.75 7.20
C ASP A 139 -15.69 1.51 6.77
N GLY A 140 -14.81 1.02 7.69
CA GLY A 140 -13.93 -0.11 7.44
C GLY A 140 -12.73 0.18 6.53
N GLN A 141 -12.53 1.42 6.14
CA GLN A 141 -11.33 1.87 5.42
C GLN A 141 -10.45 2.68 6.36
N PHE A 142 -9.13 2.66 6.11
CA PHE A 142 -8.20 3.48 6.88
C PHE A 142 -7.13 4.13 5.99
N HIS A 143 -6.65 5.26 6.47
CA HIS A 143 -5.50 5.97 5.95
C HIS A 143 -4.51 6.21 7.08
N ILE A 144 -3.29 5.74 6.90
CA ILE A 144 -2.20 5.91 7.85
C ILE A 144 -1.10 6.73 7.18
N GLN A 145 -0.62 7.74 7.89
CA GLN A 145 0.59 8.46 7.55
C GLN A 145 1.62 8.19 8.63
N CYS A 146 2.81 7.78 8.25
CA CYS A 146 3.91 7.54 9.16
C CYS A 146 5.23 8.07 8.58
N ARG A 147 6.23 8.21 9.43
CA ARG A 147 7.53 8.79 9.10
C ARG A 147 8.65 7.86 9.57
N LYS A 148 9.71 7.76 8.78
CA LYS A 148 10.98 7.13 9.19
C LYS A 148 11.77 8.13 10.03
N ASP A 149 12.07 7.78 11.28
CA ASP A 149 12.90 8.61 12.19
C ASP A 149 14.39 8.41 11.99
#